data_74b629b2f456d9a2be7c4d75487538f5
#
_entry.id   74b629b2f456d9a2be7c4d75487538f5
#
_cell.length_a   1.000
_cell.length_b   1.000
_cell.length_c   1.000
_cell.angle_alpha   90.00
_cell.angle_beta   90.00
_cell.angle_gamma   90.00
#
_symmetry.space_group_name_H-M   'P 1'
#
loop_
_entity.id
_entity.type
_entity.pdbx_description
1 polymer ?
#
loop_
_entity_poly.entity_id
_entity_poly.type
_entity_poly.pdbx_seq_one_letter_code
_entity_poly.pdbx_strand_id
1 'polypeptide(L)'
;MNQTYSPDFGYVVENNDKKVLLVVETKGVDKKSELRPEEERKISTAEKFFEALKKQGVNIEYKTKMNKDQLSALINEILNRKD
;
A
#
# COMPACT_ATOMS: atom_id res chain seq x y z
N MET A 1 5.22 -17.02 -19.05
CA MET A 1 4.15 -16.69 -18.13
C MET A 1 4.30 -15.27 -17.61
N ASN A 2 3.22 -14.55 -17.63
CA ASN A 2 3.25 -13.19 -17.16
C ASN A 2 3.19 -13.13 -15.65
N GLN A 3 4.11 -12.39 -15.10
CA GLN A 3 4.11 -12.08 -13.69
C GLN A 3 3.30 -10.80 -13.52
N THR A 4 2.06 -10.94 -13.12
CA THR A 4 1.28 -9.75 -12.79
C THR A 4 1.39 -9.51 -11.29
N TYR A 5 1.47 -8.26 -10.93
CA TYR A 5 1.46 -7.91 -9.52
C TYR A 5 0.10 -8.23 -8.91
N SER A 6 0.09 -9.03 -7.86
CA SER A 6 -1.14 -9.42 -7.17
C SER A 6 -1.03 -9.01 -5.70
N PRO A 7 -1.56 -7.85 -5.35
CA PRO A 7 -1.57 -7.46 -3.94
C PRO A 7 -2.53 -8.35 -3.16
N ASP A 8 -2.29 -8.51 -1.86
CA ASP A 8 -3.15 -9.33 -1.02
C ASP A 8 -4.55 -8.77 -0.94
N PHE A 9 -4.67 -7.45 -0.83
CA PHE A 9 -5.97 -6.81 -0.67
C PHE A 9 -6.03 -5.49 -1.42
N GLY A 10 -7.21 -5.18 -1.92
CA GLY A 10 -7.50 -3.88 -2.49
C GLY A 10 -8.81 -3.38 -1.92
N TYR A 11 -8.82 -2.13 -1.48
CA TYR A 11 -9.99 -1.50 -0.88
C TYR A 11 -10.27 -0.16 -1.53
N VAL A 12 -11.55 0.16 -1.71
CA VAL A 12 -11.92 1.53 -2.06
C VAL A 12 -12.17 2.25 -0.75
N VAL A 13 -11.37 3.28 -0.50
CA VAL A 13 -11.46 4.09 0.72
C VAL A 13 -12.02 5.44 0.31
N GLU A 14 -13.14 5.84 0.88
CA GLU A 14 -13.73 7.12 0.49
C GLU A 14 -14.41 7.81 1.66
N ASN A 15 -14.43 9.15 1.55
CA ASN A 15 -15.24 10.00 2.39
C ASN A 15 -15.83 11.09 1.50
N ASN A 16 -16.37 12.15 2.08
CA ASN A 16 -17.04 13.20 1.30
C ASN A 16 -16.11 13.90 0.30
N ASP A 17 -14.82 13.94 0.61
CA ASP A 17 -13.86 14.73 -0.17
C ASP A 17 -12.86 13.88 -0.96
N LYS A 18 -12.81 12.59 -0.70
CA LYS A 18 -11.70 11.78 -1.20
C LYS A 18 -12.17 10.36 -1.52
N LYS A 19 -11.69 9.85 -2.64
CA LYS A 19 -11.89 8.46 -3.01
C LYS A 19 -10.55 7.90 -3.50
N VAL A 20 -10.03 6.91 -2.80
CA VAL A 20 -8.70 6.35 -3.05
C VAL A 20 -8.77 4.83 -3.10
N LEU A 21 -8.09 4.23 -4.06
CA LEU A 21 -7.90 2.78 -4.05
C LEU A 21 -6.70 2.47 -3.17
N LEU A 22 -6.95 1.80 -2.06
CA LEU A 22 -5.89 1.38 -1.15
C LEU A 22 -5.46 -0.04 -1.47
N VAL A 23 -4.22 -0.21 -1.82
CA VAL A 23 -3.60 -1.52 -2.08
C VAL A 23 -2.76 -1.88 -0.86
N VAL A 24 -3.06 -3.04 -0.25
CA VAL A 24 -2.38 -3.48 0.96
C VAL A 24 -1.64 -4.78 0.69
N GLU A 25 -0.38 -4.80 1.04
CA GLU A 25 0.46 -6.00 1.00
C GLU A 25 0.77 -6.39 2.43
N THR A 26 0.30 -7.55 2.87
CA THR A 26 0.57 -8.01 4.23
C THR A 26 1.90 -8.75 4.29
N LYS A 27 2.62 -8.54 5.38
CA LYS A 27 3.90 -9.21 5.65
C LYS A 27 3.83 -9.88 7.01
N GLY A 28 4.31 -11.12 7.07
CA GLY A 28 4.24 -11.92 8.29
C GLY A 28 5.34 -11.64 9.30
N VAL A 29 5.75 -10.38 9.42
CA VAL A 29 6.78 -9.97 10.37
C VAL A 29 6.26 -8.78 11.18
N ASP A 30 6.87 -8.52 12.34
CA ASP A 30 6.40 -7.47 13.22
C ASP A 30 6.93 -6.09 12.84
N LYS A 31 8.06 -6.03 12.18
CA LYS A 31 8.65 -4.74 11.80
C LYS A 31 9.45 -4.89 10.50
N LYS A 32 9.64 -3.77 9.84
CA LYS A 32 10.26 -3.72 8.52
C LYS A 32 11.69 -4.29 8.52
N SER A 33 12.41 -4.11 9.63
CA SER A 33 13.79 -4.60 9.73
C SER A 33 13.89 -6.12 9.69
N GLU A 34 12.77 -6.83 9.87
CA GLU A 34 12.74 -8.29 9.83
C GLU A 34 12.47 -8.86 8.44
N LEU A 35 12.22 -7.99 7.46
CA LEU A 35 12.00 -8.42 6.09
C LEU A 35 13.29 -8.90 5.46
N ARG A 36 13.17 -9.92 4.60
CA ARG A 36 14.31 -10.39 3.82
C ARG A 36 14.65 -9.35 2.75
N PRO A 37 15.94 -9.26 2.34
CA PRO A 37 16.33 -8.30 1.31
C PRO A 37 15.52 -8.39 0.02
N GLU A 38 15.14 -9.60 -0.40
CA GLU A 38 14.33 -9.78 -1.61
C GLU A 38 12.92 -9.25 -1.44
N GLU A 39 12.36 -9.34 -0.22
CA GLU A 39 11.04 -8.77 0.06
C GLU A 39 11.10 -7.25 0.09
N GLU A 40 12.17 -6.70 0.68
CA GLU A 40 12.37 -5.25 0.68
C GLU A 40 12.46 -4.71 -0.75
N ARG A 41 13.13 -5.44 -1.63
CA ARG A 41 13.23 -5.03 -3.03
C ARG A 41 11.89 -5.07 -3.73
N LYS A 42 11.08 -6.09 -3.46
CA LYS A 42 9.73 -6.18 -4.03
C LYS A 42 8.87 -5.04 -3.56
N ILE A 43 8.94 -4.70 -2.29
CA ILE A 43 8.18 -3.58 -1.73
C ILE A 43 8.63 -2.28 -2.38
N SER A 44 9.94 -2.07 -2.47
CA SER A 44 10.49 -0.86 -3.08
C SER A 44 10.05 -0.71 -4.54
N THR A 45 10.06 -1.81 -5.28
CA THR A 45 9.60 -1.81 -6.67
C THR A 45 8.12 -1.46 -6.76
N ALA A 46 7.31 -2.06 -5.87
CA ALA A 46 5.88 -1.76 -5.83
C ALA A 46 5.63 -0.29 -5.47
N GLU A 47 6.36 0.23 -4.48
CA GLU A 47 6.23 1.62 -4.09
C GLU A 47 6.49 2.56 -5.25
N LYS A 48 7.54 2.27 -6.03
CA LYS A 48 7.88 3.08 -7.20
C LYS A 48 6.81 2.99 -8.27
N PHE A 49 6.29 1.81 -8.50
CA PHE A 49 5.23 1.59 -9.47
C PHE A 49 3.98 2.41 -9.14
N PHE A 50 3.53 2.30 -7.89
CA PHE A 50 2.33 3.02 -7.45
C PHE A 50 2.56 4.52 -7.37
N GLU A 51 3.76 4.94 -7.01
CA GLU A 51 4.11 6.36 -7.03
C GLU A 51 4.03 6.93 -8.45
N ALA A 52 4.48 6.17 -9.43
CA ALA A 52 4.37 6.59 -10.83
C ALA A 52 2.92 6.74 -11.26
N LEU A 53 2.05 5.82 -10.83
CA LEU A 53 0.62 5.92 -11.11
C LEU A 53 0.00 7.16 -10.48
N LYS A 54 0.39 7.49 -9.25
CA LYS A 54 -0.09 8.70 -8.58
C LYS A 54 0.31 9.94 -9.36
N LYS A 55 1.52 9.99 -9.87
CA LYS A 55 1.99 11.12 -10.67
C LYS A 55 1.23 11.29 -11.97
N GLN A 56 0.64 10.19 -12.46
CA GLN A 56 -0.20 10.24 -13.64
C GLN A 56 -1.65 10.61 -13.34
N GLY A 57 -1.97 10.89 -12.09
CA GLY A 57 -3.31 11.31 -11.70
C GLY A 57 -4.20 10.20 -11.18
N VAL A 58 -3.67 9.01 -10.99
CA VAL A 58 -4.43 7.89 -10.44
C VAL A 58 -4.49 8.02 -8.92
N ASN A 59 -5.69 7.98 -8.36
CA ASN A 59 -5.88 8.03 -6.90
C ASN A 59 -5.69 6.67 -6.29
N ILE A 60 -4.46 6.32 -6.00
CA ILE A 60 -4.08 5.02 -5.48
C ILE A 60 -3.02 5.18 -4.39
N GLU A 61 -3.14 4.36 -3.34
CA GLU A 61 -2.15 4.31 -2.28
C GLU A 61 -1.72 2.87 -2.07
N TYR A 62 -0.43 2.68 -1.87
CA TYR A 62 0.13 1.37 -1.58
C TYR A 62 0.69 1.39 -0.17
N LYS A 63 0.29 0.41 0.64
CA LYS A 63 0.76 0.28 2.03
C LYS A 63 1.15 -1.16 2.32
N THR A 64 2.23 -1.33 3.06
CA THR A 64 2.57 -2.63 3.61
C THR A 64 2.01 -2.71 5.03
N LYS A 65 1.44 -3.86 5.37
CA LYS A 65 0.87 -4.10 6.70
C LYS A 65 1.70 -5.17 7.38
N MET A 66 2.38 -4.82 8.45
CA MET A 66 3.10 -5.77 9.30
C MET A 66 2.12 -6.39 10.31
N ASN A 67 2.58 -7.40 11.05
CA ASN A 67 1.71 -8.08 12.01
C ASN A 67 1.06 -7.14 13.02
N LYS A 68 1.79 -6.12 13.47
CA LYS A 68 1.31 -5.20 14.49
C LYS A 68 0.47 -4.06 13.96
N ASP A 69 0.45 -3.88 12.64
CA ASP A 69 -0.31 -2.79 12.04
C ASP A 69 -1.79 -3.14 12.02
N GLN A 70 -2.62 -2.12 12.19
CA GLN A 70 -4.06 -2.28 12.06
C GLN A 70 -4.52 -1.64 10.77
N LEU A 71 -5.34 -2.36 10.02
CA LEU A 71 -5.86 -1.86 8.76
C LEU A 71 -6.64 -0.56 8.94
N SER A 72 -7.41 -0.45 10.02
CA SER A 72 -8.16 0.78 10.30
C SER A 72 -7.25 1.98 10.47
N ALA A 73 -6.07 1.79 11.07
CA ALA A 73 -5.11 2.88 11.23
C ALA A 73 -4.56 3.34 9.88
N LEU A 74 -4.31 2.40 8.98
CA LEU A 74 -3.83 2.73 7.63
C LEU A 74 -4.89 3.51 6.85
N ILE A 75 -6.14 3.09 6.96
CA ILE A 75 -7.26 3.76 6.30
C ILE A 75 -7.43 5.18 6.84
N ASN A 76 -7.40 5.34 8.16
CA ASN A 76 -7.54 6.65 8.79
C ASN A 76 -6.42 7.60 8.39
N GLU A 77 -5.21 7.08 8.28
CA GLU A 77 -4.07 7.88 7.83
C GLU A 77 -4.32 8.48 6.44
N ILE A 78 -4.87 7.68 5.53
CA ILE A 78 -5.15 8.13 4.18
C ILE A 78 -6.27 9.17 4.16
N LEU A 79 -7.35 8.90 4.90
CA LEU A 79 -8.52 9.79 4.92
C LEU A 79 -8.23 11.13 5.59
N ASN A 80 -7.31 11.16 6.55
CA ASN A 80 -7.00 12.36 7.31
C ASN A 80 -5.82 13.14 6.73
N ARG A 81 -5.18 12.61 5.69
CA ARG A 81 -4.06 13.28 5.06
C ARG A 81 -4.56 14.50 4.28
N LYS A 82 -3.83 15.59 4.45
CA LYS A 82 -4.07 16.78 3.64
C LYS A 82 -3.15 16.72 2.43
N ASP A 83 -3.73 16.87 1.28
CA ASP A 83 -2.98 16.86 0.03
C ASP A 83 -2.55 18.27 -0.36
#